data_0225c69f555c2f29d81bce4136427fdc
#
_entry.id   0225c69f555c2f29d81bce4136427fdc
#
_cell.length_a   1.000
_cell.length_b   1.000
_cell.length_c   1.000
_cell.angle_alpha   90.00
_cell.angle_beta   90.00
_cell.angle_gamma   90.00
#
_symmetry.space_group_name_H-M   'P 1'
#
loop_
_entity.id
_entity.type
_entity.pdbx_description
1 polymer ?
#
loop_
_entity_poly.entity_id
_entity_poly.type
_entity_poly.pdbx_seq_one_letter_code
_entity_poly.pdbx_strand_id
1 'polypeptide(L)'
;MKYRRLLFWVKDPYSDSSDELFTKAVKENFSYCVSHCDDYRRICENLGISSPSDASGLPVIPTLLFKKKQIFNKGCIPLIKATSSGTSGRKSMVAFDTGGLLCGLKMVMRVSKLRNLFSPVPCHYIIMGYKHHRGNKTAVTKTAFGATFFAPALSRNYILTYKKGGYSPDFDRIIDLIVRHSRSRFPTRFMGFPAYTYFLLRIMDERKIYLKMPKRYSA
;
A
#
# COMPACT_ATOMS: atom_id res chain seq x y z
N MET A 1 15.68 -5.87 -16.17
CA MET A 1 14.72 -6.97 -16.12
C MET A 1 13.62 -6.75 -17.15
N LYS A 2 13.63 -7.57 -18.22
CA LYS A 2 12.72 -7.48 -19.38
C LYS A 2 11.32 -8.02 -19.04
N TYR A 3 11.25 -9.26 -18.52
CA TYR A 3 9.97 -9.93 -18.28
C TYR A 3 9.19 -9.29 -17.14
N ARG A 4 9.88 -8.81 -16.08
CA ARG A 4 9.24 -8.00 -15.04
C ARG A 4 8.53 -6.78 -15.64
N ARG A 5 9.21 -6.05 -16.52
CA ARG A 5 8.63 -4.89 -17.18
C ARG A 5 7.41 -5.26 -18.02
N LEU A 6 7.52 -6.31 -18.85
CA LEU A 6 6.42 -6.78 -19.69
C LEU A 6 5.20 -7.17 -18.84
N LEU A 7 5.40 -7.90 -17.73
CA LEU A 7 4.32 -8.32 -16.82
C LEU A 7 3.52 -7.12 -16.28
N PHE A 8 4.18 -6.05 -15.85
CA PHE A 8 3.49 -4.86 -15.35
C PHE A 8 2.81 -4.04 -16.46
N TRP A 9 3.16 -4.27 -17.73
CA TRP A 9 2.56 -3.60 -18.89
C TRP A 9 1.61 -4.48 -19.70
N VAL A 10 1.41 -5.76 -19.33
CA VAL A 10 0.47 -6.65 -20.00
C VAL A 10 -0.94 -6.03 -20.02
N LYS A 11 -1.68 -6.23 -21.11
CA LYS A 11 -2.99 -5.61 -21.27
C LYS A 11 -4.03 -6.28 -20.38
N ASP A 12 -4.08 -7.61 -20.41
CA ASP A 12 -4.94 -8.44 -19.56
C ASP A 12 -4.11 -9.23 -18.54
N PRO A 13 -4.22 -8.91 -17.24
CA PRO A 13 -3.45 -9.61 -16.18
C PRO A 13 -3.99 -10.99 -15.83
N TYR A 14 -5.16 -11.38 -16.35
CA TYR A 14 -5.83 -12.64 -16.03
C TYR A 14 -5.84 -13.61 -17.22
N SER A 15 -5.10 -13.33 -18.28
CA SER A 15 -4.94 -14.23 -19.41
C SER A 15 -3.87 -15.30 -19.16
N ASP A 16 -3.98 -16.46 -19.82
CA ASP A 16 -2.99 -17.54 -19.72
C ASP A 16 -1.58 -17.05 -20.12
N SER A 17 -1.50 -16.14 -21.07
CA SER A 17 -0.24 -15.50 -21.47
C SER A 17 0.40 -14.68 -20.34
N SER A 18 -0.40 -14.22 -19.37
CA SER A 18 0.10 -13.54 -18.17
C SER A 18 0.76 -14.51 -17.19
N ASP A 19 0.29 -15.74 -17.08
CA ASP A 19 0.86 -16.77 -16.20
C ASP A 19 2.24 -17.23 -16.70
N GLU A 20 2.38 -17.42 -18.01
CA GLU A 20 3.69 -17.68 -18.60
C GLU A 20 4.66 -16.52 -18.40
N LEU A 21 4.16 -15.29 -18.59
CA LEU A 21 4.94 -14.08 -18.41
C LEU A 21 5.34 -13.89 -16.95
N PHE A 22 4.44 -14.21 -16.01
CA PHE A 22 4.72 -14.22 -14.58
C PHE A 22 5.85 -15.18 -14.24
N THR A 23 5.77 -16.43 -14.73
CA THR A 23 6.82 -17.45 -14.51
C THR A 23 8.17 -16.99 -15.08
N LYS A 24 8.20 -16.41 -16.28
CA LYS A 24 9.42 -15.84 -16.87
C LYS A 24 9.97 -14.68 -16.03
N ALA A 25 9.09 -13.82 -15.51
CA ALA A 25 9.47 -12.69 -14.65
C ALA A 25 10.00 -13.14 -13.28
N VAL A 26 9.43 -14.22 -12.70
CA VAL A 26 9.92 -14.85 -11.47
C VAL A 26 11.34 -15.38 -11.66
N LYS A 27 11.60 -16.14 -12.73
CA LYS A 27 12.94 -16.68 -13.05
C LYS A 27 13.96 -15.55 -13.27
N GLU A 28 13.59 -14.53 -14.04
CA GLU A 28 14.45 -13.37 -14.28
C GLU A 28 14.79 -12.65 -12.97
N ASN A 29 13.80 -12.46 -12.09
CA ASN A 29 13.99 -11.80 -10.78
C ASN A 29 14.84 -12.65 -9.84
N PHE A 30 14.63 -13.96 -9.81
CA PHE A 30 15.44 -14.89 -9.03
C PHE A 30 16.91 -14.79 -9.45
N SER A 31 17.22 -14.97 -10.74
CA SER A 31 18.59 -14.88 -11.28
C SER A 31 19.23 -13.54 -10.96
N TYR A 32 18.46 -12.45 -11.07
CA TYR A 32 18.93 -11.11 -10.71
C TYR A 32 19.25 -11.02 -9.20
N CYS A 33 18.38 -11.50 -8.33
CA CYS A 33 18.62 -11.47 -6.89
C CYS A 33 19.81 -12.32 -6.46
N VAL A 34 19.98 -13.50 -7.03
CA VAL A 34 21.14 -14.39 -6.77
C VAL A 34 22.44 -13.70 -7.19
N SER A 35 22.47 -13.03 -8.33
CA SER A 35 23.68 -12.37 -8.82
C SER A 35 24.01 -11.05 -8.10
N HIS A 36 23.02 -10.35 -7.54
CA HIS A 36 23.19 -9.02 -6.96
C HIS A 36 23.01 -8.94 -5.43
N CYS A 37 22.66 -10.06 -4.77
CA CYS A 37 22.48 -10.11 -3.32
C CYS A 37 23.17 -11.34 -2.74
N ASP A 38 24.34 -11.15 -2.11
CA ASP A 38 25.14 -12.25 -1.54
C ASP A 38 24.37 -13.02 -0.46
N ASP A 39 23.60 -12.33 0.36
CA ASP A 39 22.78 -12.97 1.39
C ASP A 39 21.72 -13.88 0.79
N TYR A 40 21.04 -13.43 -0.27
CA TYR A 40 20.05 -14.23 -0.96
C TYR A 40 20.69 -15.42 -1.67
N ARG A 41 21.83 -15.22 -2.32
CA ARG A 41 22.60 -16.30 -2.93
C ARG A 41 22.97 -17.39 -1.92
N ARG A 42 23.54 -17.02 -0.75
CA ARG A 42 23.89 -17.98 0.31
C ARG A 42 22.69 -18.76 0.84
N ILE A 43 21.52 -18.11 0.96
CA ILE A 43 20.28 -18.80 1.35
C ILE A 43 19.91 -19.85 0.30
N CYS A 44 19.96 -19.51 -0.99
CA CYS A 44 19.66 -20.43 -2.07
C CYS A 44 20.64 -21.61 -2.11
N GLU A 45 21.95 -21.35 -1.98
CA GLU A 45 23.00 -22.37 -1.94
C GLU A 45 22.79 -23.35 -0.77
N ASN A 46 22.51 -22.84 0.45
CA ASN A 46 22.25 -23.66 1.63
C ASN A 46 20.97 -24.50 1.51
N LEU A 47 19.99 -24.07 0.74
CA LEU A 47 18.74 -24.79 0.48
C LEU A 47 18.80 -25.68 -0.78
N GLY A 48 19.92 -25.69 -1.50
CA GLY A 48 20.07 -26.43 -2.75
C GLY A 48 19.22 -25.91 -3.91
N ILE A 49 18.80 -24.64 -3.85
CA ILE A 49 17.92 -24.03 -4.87
C ILE A 49 18.79 -23.30 -5.90
N SER A 50 18.93 -23.89 -7.09
CA SER A 50 19.73 -23.32 -8.19
C SER A 50 18.89 -22.66 -9.29
N SER A 51 17.71 -23.23 -9.60
CA SER A 51 16.85 -22.75 -10.68
C SER A 51 15.39 -23.14 -10.43
N PRO A 52 14.58 -22.27 -9.83
CA PRO A 52 13.16 -22.57 -9.60
C PRO A 52 12.39 -22.65 -10.91
N SER A 53 11.51 -23.64 -11.05
CA SER A 53 10.61 -23.79 -12.20
C SER A 53 9.55 -22.70 -12.23
N ASP A 54 9.08 -22.30 -11.07
CA ASP A 54 8.01 -21.34 -10.83
C ASP A 54 8.17 -20.65 -9.45
N ALA A 55 7.14 -19.95 -9.01
CA ALA A 55 7.15 -19.23 -7.73
C ALA A 55 7.19 -20.16 -6.50
N SER A 56 6.70 -21.42 -6.63
CA SER A 56 6.68 -22.39 -5.52
C SER A 56 8.08 -22.93 -5.19
N GLY A 57 8.97 -22.94 -6.17
CA GLY A 57 10.38 -23.33 -6.00
C GLY A 57 11.27 -22.23 -5.41
N LEU A 58 10.74 -21.07 -5.07
CA LEU A 58 11.51 -19.99 -4.43
C LEU A 58 11.80 -20.31 -2.95
N PRO A 59 12.95 -19.84 -2.41
CA PRO A 59 13.24 -20.00 -0.99
C PRO A 59 12.25 -19.25 -0.12
N VAL A 60 11.69 -19.93 0.89
CA VAL A 60 10.85 -19.29 1.91
C VAL A 60 11.74 -18.56 2.90
N ILE A 61 11.65 -17.24 2.93
CA ILE A 61 12.46 -16.39 3.81
C ILE A 61 11.57 -15.83 4.93
N PRO A 62 11.83 -16.15 6.20
CA PRO A 62 11.08 -15.60 7.32
C PRO A 62 11.20 -14.08 7.38
N THR A 63 10.07 -13.39 7.56
CA THR A 63 10.04 -11.91 7.67
C THR A 63 10.91 -11.37 8.81
N LEU A 64 11.16 -12.19 9.84
CA LEU A 64 12.04 -11.86 10.95
C LEU A 64 13.50 -11.59 10.49
N LEU A 65 13.94 -12.25 9.41
CA LEU A 65 15.27 -12.02 8.86
C LEU A 65 15.44 -10.57 8.41
N PHE A 66 14.44 -10.00 7.72
CA PHE A 66 14.45 -8.61 7.27
C PHE A 66 14.36 -7.58 8.41
N LYS A 67 13.97 -8.01 9.62
CA LYS A 67 14.03 -7.18 10.83
C LYS A 67 15.41 -7.21 11.49
N LYS A 68 16.14 -8.31 11.33
CA LYS A 68 17.48 -8.50 11.90
C LYS A 68 18.56 -7.99 10.98
N LYS A 69 18.40 -8.13 9.68
CA LYS A 69 19.40 -7.79 8.65
C LYS A 69 18.77 -7.00 7.51
N GLN A 70 19.48 -6.00 7.05
CA GLN A 70 19.10 -5.27 5.85
C GLN A 70 19.65 -6.02 4.63
N ILE A 71 18.73 -6.61 3.84
CA ILE A 71 19.06 -7.38 2.66
C ILE A 71 18.66 -6.57 1.43
N PHE A 72 19.65 -6.13 0.65
CA PHE A 72 19.44 -5.33 -0.55
C PHE A 72 20.29 -5.86 -1.70
N ASN A 73 19.80 -5.68 -2.92
CA ASN A 73 20.58 -5.93 -4.12
C ASN A 73 21.69 -4.89 -4.28
N LYS A 74 22.91 -5.32 -4.55
CA LYS A 74 24.04 -4.44 -4.85
C LYS A 74 23.78 -3.62 -6.10
N GLY A 75 24.26 -2.37 -6.12
CA GLY A 75 24.11 -1.47 -7.26
C GLY A 75 22.74 -0.82 -7.43
N CYS A 76 21.75 -1.16 -6.57
CA CYS A 76 20.47 -0.47 -6.56
C CYS A 76 20.54 0.79 -5.69
N ILE A 77 20.32 1.95 -6.30
CA ILE A 77 20.17 3.22 -5.58
C ILE A 77 18.71 3.33 -5.11
N PRO A 78 18.45 3.26 -3.80
CA PRO A 78 17.09 3.34 -3.29
C PRO A 78 16.55 4.76 -3.42
N LEU A 79 15.51 4.93 -4.23
CA LEU A 79 14.81 6.21 -4.36
C LEU A 79 13.86 6.44 -3.17
N ILE A 80 13.18 5.39 -2.72
CA ILE A 80 12.28 5.43 -1.57
C ILE A 80 12.66 4.31 -0.61
N LYS A 81 12.87 4.68 0.66
CA LYS A 81 13.00 3.73 1.77
C LYS A 81 11.73 3.78 2.60
N ALA A 82 11.12 2.63 2.81
CA ALA A 82 9.94 2.47 3.64
C ALA A 82 10.23 1.53 4.81
N THR A 83 9.72 1.84 5.99
CA THR A 83 9.88 1.01 7.19
C THR A 83 8.54 0.42 7.58
N SER A 84 8.56 -0.82 8.09
CA SER A 84 7.38 -1.42 8.72
C SER A 84 7.02 -0.72 10.03
N SER A 85 5.77 -0.86 10.49
CA SER A 85 5.28 -0.28 11.75
C SER A 85 5.99 -0.78 13.02
N GLY A 86 6.66 -1.94 12.93
CA GLY A 86 7.57 -2.42 13.99
C GLY A 86 6.92 -2.67 15.35
N THR A 87 5.83 -3.44 15.41
CA THR A 87 5.17 -3.84 16.67
C THR A 87 6.09 -4.59 17.65
N SER A 88 7.21 -5.14 17.18
CA SER A 88 8.22 -5.86 17.97
C SER A 88 9.50 -5.07 18.23
N GLY A 89 9.47 -3.73 18.18
CA GLY A 89 10.61 -2.86 18.43
C GLY A 89 11.61 -2.73 17.29
N ARG A 90 11.76 -3.74 16.42
CA ARG A 90 12.65 -3.69 15.25
C ARG A 90 11.82 -3.52 13.97
N LYS A 91 12.22 -2.56 13.15
CA LYS A 91 11.56 -2.25 11.87
C LYS A 91 12.30 -2.93 10.72
N SER A 92 11.57 -3.62 9.84
CA SER A 92 12.14 -4.02 8.54
C SER A 92 12.18 -2.81 7.61
N MET A 93 13.18 -2.76 6.75
CA MET A 93 13.33 -1.72 5.74
C MET A 93 13.11 -2.33 4.36
N VAL A 94 12.27 -1.70 3.55
CA VAL A 94 12.08 -2.02 2.13
C VAL A 94 12.53 -0.81 1.33
N ALA A 95 13.30 -1.06 0.29
CA ALA A 95 13.79 -0.03 -0.62
C ALA A 95 13.23 -0.25 -2.02
N PHE A 96 12.82 0.84 -2.65
CA PHE A 96 12.36 0.84 -4.04
C PHE A 96 13.33 1.64 -4.89
N ASP A 97 13.84 1.01 -5.94
CA ASP A 97 14.55 1.69 -7.02
C ASP A 97 13.55 2.37 -7.97
N THR A 98 14.06 3.12 -8.94
CA THR A 98 13.22 3.79 -9.95
C THR A 98 12.34 2.80 -10.73
N GLY A 99 12.89 1.64 -11.09
CA GLY A 99 12.16 0.60 -11.82
C GLY A 99 11.03 -0.02 -11.00
N GLY A 100 11.28 -0.34 -9.73
CA GLY A 100 10.28 -0.85 -8.79
C GLY A 100 9.18 0.17 -8.51
N LEU A 101 9.56 1.45 -8.36
CA LEU A 101 8.59 2.54 -8.17
C LEU A 101 7.67 2.71 -9.38
N LEU A 102 8.21 2.69 -10.59
CA LEU A 102 7.42 2.80 -11.83
C LEU A 102 6.46 1.61 -12.00
N CYS A 103 6.92 0.39 -11.71
CA CYS A 103 6.06 -0.80 -11.71
C CYS A 103 4.92 -0.66 -10.69
N GLY A 104 5.24 -0.25 -9.45
CA GLY A 104 4.25 -0.01 -8.41
C GLY A 104 3.24 1.07 -8.79
N LEU A 105 3.68 2.18 -9.35
CA LEU A 105 2.81 3.26 -9.84
C LEU A 105 1.87 2.75 -10.95
N LYS A 106 2.40 1.98 -11.91
CA LYS A 106 1.59 1.38 -12.98
C LYS A 106 0.52 0.46 -12.44
N MET A 107 0.85 -0.36 -11.43
CA MET A 107 -0.12 -1.24 -10.77
C MET A 107 -1.21 -0.44 -10.05
N VAL A 108 -0.85 0.59 -9.29
CA VAL A 108 -1.81 1.49 -8.63
C VAL A 108 -2.75 2.12 -9.64
N MET A 109 -2.24 2.66 -10.73
CA MET A 109 -3.05 3.28 -11.79
C MET A 109 -4.02 2.27 -12.43
N ARG A 110 -3.56 1.03 -12.68
CA ARG A 110 -4.38 -0.04 -13.25
C ARG A 110 -5.52 -0.45 -12.30
N VAL A 111 -5.21 -0.74 -11.04
CA VAL A 111 -6.21 -1.10 -10.03
C VAL A 111 -7.22 0.03 -9.85
N SER A 112 -6.74 1.28 -9.80
CA SER A 112 -7.60 2.44 -9.65
C SER A 112 -8.55 2.62 -10.84
N LYS A 113 -8.09 2.32 -12.06
CA LYS A 113 -8.94 2.33 -13.26
C LYS A 113 -9.98 1.19 -13.21
N LEU A 114 -9.58 -0.03 -12.88
CA LEU A 114 -10.46 -1.19 -12.77
C LEU A 114 -11.55 -1.00 -11.71
N ARG A 115 -11.22 -0.31 -10.62
CA ARG A 115 -12.14 -0.03 -9.51
C ARG A 115 -12.88 1.30 -9.65
N ASN A 116 -12.78 1.97 -10.79
CA ASN A 116 -13.40 3.29 -11.04
C ASN A 116 -13.11 4.32 -9.94
N LEU A 117 -11.88 4.29 -9.38
CA LEU A 117 -11.50 5.20 -8.31
C LEU A 117 -11.27 6.64 -8.81
N PHE A 118 -10.98 6.83 -10.09
CA PHE A 118 -10.82 8.17 -10.67
C PHE A 118 -12.17 8.84 -10.85
N SER A 119 -12.27 10.08 -10.39
CA SER A 119 -13.46 10.88 -10.56
C SER A 119 -13.09 12.35 -10.73
N PRO A 120 -13.68 13.08 -11.68
CA PRO A 120 -13.53 14.52 -11.78
C PRO A 120 -14.35 15.27 -10.71
N VAL A 121 -15.29 14.56 -10.06
CA VAL A 121 -16.16 15.16 -9.05
C VAL A 121 -15.36 15.38 -7.76
N PRO A 122 -15.31 16.63 -7.24
CA PRO A 122 -14.68 16.91 -5.95
C PRO A 122 -15.34 16.13 -4.81
N CYS A 123 -14.53 15.73 -3.83
CA CYS A 123 -15.02 14.95 -2.70
C CYS A 123 -14.32 15.31 -1.38
N HIS A 124 -14.96 14.93 -0.27
CA HIS A 124 -14.37 14.97 1.05
C HIS A 124 -13.69 13.62 1.33
N TYR A 125 -12.46 13.62 1.85
CA TYR A 125 -11.78 12.42 2.26
C TYR A 125 -11.80 12.27 3.78
N ILE A 126 -12.27 11.12 4.24
CA ILE A 126 -12.13 10.62 5.61
C ILE A 126 -11.07 9.51 5.59
N ILE A 127 -9.92 9.79 6.17
CA ILE A 127 -8.75 8.93 6.10
C ILE A 127 -8.60 8.21 7.45
N MET A 128 -8.89 6.91 7.46
CA MET A 128 -8.74 6.02 8.60
C MET A 128 -7.27 5.62 8.78
N GLY A 129 -6.45 6.63 9.02
CA GLY A 129 -4.99 6.47 9.08
C GLY A 129 -4.31 7.67 9.72
N TYR A 130 -2.99 7.66 9.69
CA TYR A 130 -2.13 8.65 10.32
C TYR A 130 -2.09 9.96 9.53
N LYS A 131 -2.34 11.08 10.20
CA LYS A 131 -2.00 12.40 9.65
C LYS A 131 -0.48 12.52 9.54
N HIS A 132 0.00 13.07 8.43
CA HIS A 132 1.44 13.29 8.24
C HIS A 132 2.02 14.14 9.39
N HIS A 133 3.14 13.66 9.93
CA HIS A 133 3.95 14.36 10.93
C HIS A 133 5.43 14.18 10.57
N ARG A 134 6.28 15.18 10.85
CA ARG A 134 7.72 15.16 10.49
C ARG A 134 8.46 13.91 10.99
N GLY A 135 8.07 13.38 12.15
CA GLY A 135 8.63 12.14 12.73
C GLY A 135 8.11 10.84 12.14
N ASN A 136 7.00 10.87 11.37
CA ASN A 136 6.39 9.66 10.82
C ASN A 136 6.71 9.51 9.32
N LYS A 137 7.74 8.71 9.02
CA LYS A 137 8.19 8.41 7.65
C LYS A 137 7.64 7.08 7.11
N THR A 138 6.55 6.54 7.70
CA THR A 138 6.01 5.24 7.30
C THR A 138 5.43 5.30 5.89
N ALA A 139 5.57 4.20 5.14
CA ALA A 139 5.01 4.05 3.79
C ALA A 139 3.49 4.27 3.79
N VAL A 140 2.79 3.77 4.82
CA VAL A 140 1.33 3.85 4.97
C VAL A 140 0.83 5.29 4.96
N THR A 141 1.51 6.22 5.64
CA THR A 141 1.12 7.63 5.67
C THR A 141 1.21 8.27 4.27
N LYS A 142 2.27 7.95 3.53
CA LYS A 142 2.47 8.46 2.16
C LYS A 142 1.47 7.86 1.18
N THR A 143 1.19 6.56 1.29
CA THR A 143 0.24 5.85 0.44
C THR A 143 -1.19 6.37 0.64
N ALA A 144 -1.61 6.55 1.89
CA ALA A 144 -2.93 7.11 2.21
C ALA A 144 -3.09 8.53 1.66
N PHE A 145 -2.06 9.36 1.73
CA PHE A 145 -2.08 10.68 1.11
C PHE A 145 -2.14 10.59 -0.43
N GLY A 146 -1.30 9.73 -1.04
CA GLY A 146 -1.29 9.53 -2.50
C GLY A 146 -2.64 9.09 -3.06
N ALA A 147 -3.37 8.25 -2.34
CA ALA A 147 -4.70 7.80 -2.76
C ALA A 147 -5.76 8.94 -2.75
N THR A 148 -5.51 10.07 -2.11
CA THR A 148 -6.41 11.24 -2.16
C THR A 148 -6.29 12.06 -3.45
N PHE A 149 -5.46 11.66 -4.40
CA PHE A 149 -5.36 12.29 -5.72
C PHE A 149 -6.26 11.66 -6.78
N PHE A 150 -7.01 10.61 -6.45
CA PHE A 150 -7.96 9.98 -7.38
C PHE A 150 -9.20 10.83 -7.68
N ALA A 151 -9.50 11.82 -6.85
CA ALA A 151 -10.48 12.86 -7.11
C ALA A 151 -10.01 14.19 -6.49
N PRO A 152 -10.48 15.36 -7.01
CA PRO A 152 -10.19 16.63 -6.39
C PRO A 152 -10.65 16.65 -4.92
N ALA A 153 -9.76 16.96 -4.00
CA ALA A 153 -10.05 16.91 -2.58
C ALA A 153 -10.53 18.28 -2.04
N LEU A 154 -11.78 18.36 -1.62
CA LEU A 154 -12.31 19.50 -0.89
C LEU A 154 -11.77 19.54 0.54
N SER A 155 -11.62 18.38 1.15
CA SER A 155 -11.02 18.26 2.47
C SER A 155 -10.35 16.91 2.65
N ARG A 156 -9.35 16.85 3.53
CA ARG A 156 -8.63 15.62 3.94
C ARG A 156 -8.64 15.55 5.46
N ASN A 157 -9.44 14.66 6.01
CA ASN A 157 -9.63 14.51 7.45
C ASN A 157 -9.09 13.15 7.91
N TYR A 158 -8.10 13.15 8.80
CA TYR A 158 -7.45 11.97 9.32
C TYR A 158 -8.00 11.62 10.69
N ILE A 159 -8.28 10.33 10.93
CA ILE A 159 -8.74 9.85 12.24
C ILE A 159 -7.61 9.91 13.29
N LEU A 160 -6.38 9.55 12.87
CA LEU A 160 -5.22 9.57 13.76
C LEU A 160 -4.48 10.88 13.64
N THR A 161 -4.54 11.68 14.69
CA THR A 161 -3.81 12.95 14.79
C THR A 161 -2.68 12.83 15.84
N TYR A 162 -1.55 13.48 15.56
CA TYR A 162 -0.43 13.48 16.49
C TYR A 162 -0.65 14.54 17.55
N LYS A 163 -0.73 14.10 18.82
CA LYS A 163 -0.90 14.99 20.00
C LYS A 163 -0.05 14.45 21.15
N LYS A 164 0.61 15.32 21.90
CA LYS A 164 1.35 14.98 23.13
C LYS A 164 2.30 13.76 23.00
N GLY A 165 3.08 13.72 21.91
CA GLY A 165 4.07 12.65 21.70
C GLY A 165 3.56 11.35 21.10
N GLY A 166 2.25 11.24 20.78
CA GLY A 166 1.66 10.03 20.20
C GLY A 166 0.54 10.30 19.20
N TYR A 167 0.11 9.23 18.53
CA TYR A 167 -1.10 9.25 17.69
C TYR A 167 -2.30 8.74 18.50
N SER A 168 -3.39 9.49 18.48
CA SER A 168 -4.67 9.07 19.06
C SER A 168 -5.78 9.18 18.04
N PRO A 169 -6.74 8.22 18.01
CA PRO A 169 -7.94 8.33 17.21
C PRO A 169 -8.92 9.35 17.81
N ASP A 170 -9.56 10.12 16.95
CA ASP A 170 -10.55 11.12 17.32
C ASP A 170 -11.86 10.82 16.59
N PHE A 171 -12.58 9.83 17.12
CA PHE A 171 -13.83 9.34 16.53
C PHE A 171 -14.94 10.38 16.56
N ASP A 172 -15.06 11.14 17.65
CA ASP A 172 -16.11 12.15 17.81
C ASP A 172 -16.00 13.21 16.73
N ARG A 173 -14.81 13.77 16.53
CA ARG A 173 -14.55 14.72 15.46
C ARG A 173 -14.85 14.15 14.07
N ILE A 174 -14.54 12.87 13.83
CA ILE A 174 -14.83 12.22 12.54
C ILE A 174 -16.33 12.04 12.35
N ILE A 175 -17.06 11.64 13.38
CA ILE A 175 -18.54 11.53 13.33
C ILE A 175 -19.17 12.87 13.01
N ASP A 176 -18.77 13.95 13.69
CA ASP A 176 -19.27 15.32 13.41
C ASP A 176 -18.98 15.75 11.97
N LEU A 177 -17.82 15.39 11.43
CA LEU A 177 -17.48 15.63 10.03
C LEU A 177 -18.37 14.83 9.08
N ILE A 178 -18.65 13.55 9.36
CA ILE A 178 -19.53 12.72 8.54
C ILE A 178 -20.95 13.28 8.55
N VAL A 179 -21.47 13.69 9.72
CA VAL A 179 -22.78 14.32 9.84
C VAL A 179 -22.85 15.61 8.99
N ARG A 180 -21.80 16.44 9.03
CA ARG A 180 -21.73 17.63 8.16
C ARG A 180 -21.65 17.28 6.68
N HIS A 181 -20.84 16.28 6.32
CA HIS A 181 -20.69 15.84 4.93
C HIS A 181 -21.96 15.15 4.39
N SER A 182 -22.80 14.52 5.23
CA SER A 182 -24.06 13.94 4.79
C SER A 182 -25.04 14.98 4.20
N ARG A 183 -24.88 16.24 4.60
CA ARG A 183 -25.65 17.40 4.08
C ARG A 183 -24.98 18.09 2.89
N SER A 184 -23.78 17.65 2.51
CA SER A 184 -23.05 18.21 1.37
C SER A 184 -23.57 17.62 0.06
N ARG A 185 -23.53 18.42 -1.01
CA ARG A 185 -23.76 17.94 -2.39
C ARG A 185 -22.61 17.08 -2.94
N PHE A 186 -21.46 17.11 -2.28
CA PHE A 186 -20.26 16.38 -2.69
C PHE A 186 -20.12 15.06 -1.94
N PRO A 187 -19.65 14.01 -2.62
CA PRO A 187 -19.47 12.69 -1.98
C PRO A 187 -18.36 12.70 -0.93
N THR A 188 -18.46 11.76 0.01
CA THR A 188 -17.41 11.47 0.99
C THR A 188 -16.79 10.14 0.67
N ARG A 189 -15.45 10.09 0.58
CA ARG A 189 -14.67 8.88 0.36
C ARG A 189 -13.98 8.45 1.64
N PHE A 190 -14.19 7.20 2.01
CA PHE A 190 -13.49 6.56 3.12
C PHE A 190 -12.30 5.77 2.59
N MET A 191 -11.16 5.87 3.28
CA MET A 191 -9.97 5.11 2.92
C MET A 191 -9.07 4.89 4.13
N GLY A 192 -8.31 3.81 4.13
CA GLY A 192 -7.34 3.51 5.18
C GLY A 192 -7.57 2.17 5.86
N PHE A 193 -7.32 2.10 7.16
CA PHE A 193 -7.38 0.86 7.92
C PHE A 193 -8.82 0.40 8.18
N PRO A 194 -9.24 -0.81 7.76
CA PRO A 194 -10.59 -1.32 7.98
C PRO A 194 -10.99 -1.38 9.46
N ALA A 195 -10.04 -1.64 10.36
CA ALA A 195 -10.32 -1.69 11.79
C ALA A 195 -10.89 -0.37 12.34
N TYR A 196 -10.35 0.78 11.93
CA TYR A 196 -10.89 2.07 12.36
C TYR A 196 -12.25 2.38 11.73
N THR A 197 -12.50 1.89 10.52
CA THR A 197 -13.83 1.98 9.89
C THR A 197 -14.84 1.17 10.70
N TYR A 198 -14.48 -0.05 11.08
CA TYR A 198 -15.33 -0.89 11.92
C TYR A 198 -15.67 -0.23 13.27
N PHE A 199 -14.66 0.27 13.99
CA PHE A 199 -14.91 0.94 15.29
C PHE A 199 -15.73 2.21 15.12
N LEU A 200 -15.52 2.98 14.07
CA LEU A 200 -16.33 4.16 13.77
C LEU A 200 -17.79 3.80 13.55
N LEU A 201 -18.08 2.80 12.72
CA LEU A 201 -19.43 2.37 12.43
C LEU A 201 -20.11 1.80 13.68
N ARG A 202 -19.37 1.05 14.50
CA ARG A 202 -19.86 0.53 15.78
C ARG A 202 -20.25 1.66 16.73
N ILE A 203 -19.43 2.68 16.91
CA ILE A 203 -19.73 3.85 17.76
C ILE A 203 -20.96 4.60 17.22
N MET A 204 -21.08 4.74 15.91
CA MET A 204 -22.25 5.38 15.29
C MET A 204 -23.52 4.58 15.54
N ASP A 205 -23.47 3.25 15.46
CA ASP A 205 -24.61 2.36 15.74
C ASP A 205 -25.02 2.41 17.21
N GLU A 206 -24.07 2.31 18.14
CA GLU A 206 -24.30 2.46 19.59
C GLU A 206 -24.96 3.81 19.95
N ARG A 207 -24.62 4.86 19.20
CA ARG A 207 -25.21 6.21 19.36
C ARG A 207 -26.47 6.43 18.52
N LYS A 208 -26.95 5.43 17.78
CA LYS A 208 -28.12 5.49 16.88
C LYS A 208 -28.00 6.59 15.81
N ILE A 209 -26.78 6.81 15.31
CA ILE A 209 -26.50 7.81 14.27
C ILE A 209 -26.60 7.13 12.91
N TYR A 210 -27.75 7.27 12.25
CA TYR A 210 -28.00 6.74 10.92
C TYR A 210 -28.10 7.89 9.93
N LEU A 211 -27.26 7.87 8.89
CA LEU A 211 -27.15 8.95 7.94
C LEU A 211 -27.45 8.47 6.53
N LYS A 212 -28.26 9.22 5.81
CA LYS A 212 -28.42 9.05 4.37
C LYS A 212 -27.34 9.85 3.68
N MET A 213 -26.39 9.14 3.10
CA MET A 213 -25.30 9.80 2.40
C MET A 213 -25.70 10.14 0.95
N PRO A 214 -25.10 11.17 0.29
CA PRO A 214 -25.40 11.53 -1.10
C PRO A 214 -25.16 10.35 -2.05
N LYS A 215 -26.06 10.10 -3.02
CA LYS A 215 -26.05 8.91 -3.90
C LYS A 215 -24.88 8.81 -4.90
N ARG A 216 -23.95 9.74 -4.95
CA ARG A 216 -22.80 9.70 -5.85
C ARG A 216 -21.59 9.07 -5.14
N TYR A 217 -21.57 7.73 -5.08
CA TYR A 217 -20.43 6.97 -4.59
C TYR A 217 -19.70 6.27 -5.73
N SER A 218 -18.40 6.38 -5.72
CA SER A 218 -17.51 5.28 -6.08
C SER A 218 -17.01 4.70 -4.74
N ALA A 219 -17.50 3.53 -4.36
CA ALA A 219 -16.89 2.70 -3.36
C ALA A 219 -15.64 2.08 -3.97
#